data_fa4dea5464fc280ab13d26f7da024a61
#
_entry.id   fa4dea5464fc280ab13d26f7da024a61
#
_cell.length_a   1.000
_cell.length_b   1.000
_cell.length_c   1.000
_cell.angle_alpha   90.00
_cell.angle_beta   90.00
_cell.angle_gamma   90.00
#
_symmetry.space_group_name_H-M   'P 1'
#
loop_
_entity.id
_entity.type
_entity.pdbx_description
1 polymer ?
#
loop_
_entity_poly.entity_id
_entity_poly.type
_entity_poly.pdbx_seq_one_letter_code
_entity_poly.pdbx_strand_id
1 'polypeptide(L)'
;MKQYNPEQLRQEYRALQSGDSRMRAIRTAVAAAEQANDLPWAVRFHHDLIHESVFSGDRYQALIDFPQYLAMVRRDPEQERENLWDTLWMYKWIVEAATEFYQIEKKQVMQWFSEYRRMLLENGYSLRSWYEKRAIFFSYSDRAKMRLDFESFQNAAKDALGDGEASELDSVVRFALEIGDRKKAMQAANQIFDRNLRTEEVPCKTYHYLLRDALKCGDMDAAEKYVQPLRSLCDGQRFQLEAIGMVLCYDALTDLRRGLEFYQKNQALREGSRNPFLCFWFDRGAAKLLTAAAEQGLSGTDISGMVLTPEQLSEKAETIMQNCRTLAERFDARNRSNYFSSEL
;
A
#
# COMPACT_ATOMS: atom_id res chain seq x y z
N MET A 1 -1.76 26.42 32.37
CA MET A 1 -1.80 25.90 30.98
C MET A 1 -0.54 26.35 30.27
N LYS A 2 0.18 25.46 29.55
CA LYS A 2 1.26 25.90 28.68
C LYS A 2 0.69 26.86 27.64
N GLN A 3 1.34 27.99 27.41
CA GLN A 3 0.95 28.95 26.38
C GLN A 3 1.00 28.23 25.01
N TYR A 4 -0.02 28.42 24.18
CA TYR A 4 -0.04 27.86 22.82
C TYR A 4 1.16 28.37 22.02
N ASN A 5 1.98 27.46 21.52
CA ASN A 5 3.13 27.73 20.67
C ASN A 5 3.20 26.65 19.60
N PRO A 6 2.71 26.93 18.37
CA PRO A 6 2.62 25.90 17.33
C PRO A 6 3.97 25.41 16.83
N GLU A 7 5.00 26.26 16.76
CA GLU A 7 6.33 25.83 16.35
C GLU A 7 6.96 24.87 17.34
N GLN A 8 6.78 25.12 18.65
CA GLN A 8 7.24 24.20 19.69
C GLN A 8 6.51 22.86 19.61
N LEU A 9 5.19 22.85 19.45
CA LEU A 9 4.41 21.63 19.26
C LEU A 9 4.92 20.82 18.06
N ARG A 10 5.24 21.48 16.95
CA ARG A 10 5.79 20.84 15.76
C ARG A 10 7.16 20.22 16.02
N GLN A 11 8.04 20.91 16.71
CA GLN A 11 9.35 20.38 17.10
C GLN A 11 9.22 19.16 18.03
N GLU A 12 8.33 19.23 19.02
CA GLU A 12 8.07 18.14 19.97
C GLU A 12 7.65 16.86 19.26
N TYR A 13 6.63 16.89 18.36
CA TYR A 13 6.23 15.65 17.69
C TYR A 13 7.21 15.17 16.62
N ARG A 14 7.96 16.06 15.98
CA ARG A 14 9.00 15.65 15.01
C ARG A 14 10.19 14.94 15.66
N ALA A 15 10.43 15.17 16.94
CA ALA A 15 11.45 14.44 17.71
C ALA A 15 11.03 13.01 18.07
N LEU A 16 9.75 12.65 17.96
CA LEU A 16 9.26 11.30 18.21
C LEU A 16 9.54 10.39 16.99
N GLN A 17 9.69 9.08 17.25
CA GLN A 17 9.71 8.10 16.17
C GLN A 17 8.36 8.07 15.45
N SER A 18 8.39 7.80 14.14
CA SER A 18 7.18 7.61 13.34
C SER A 18 6.29 6.50 13.93
N GLY A 19 4.97 6.69 13.90
CA GLY A 19 3.98 5.77 14.41
C GLY A 19 3.01 6.38 15.42
N ASP A 20 2.38 5.53 16.22
CA ASP A 20 1.24 5.90 17.08
C ASP A 20 1.52 7.05 18.05
N SER A 21 2.74 7.12 18.61
CA SER A 21 3.10 8.19 19.54
C SER A 21 3.20 9.54 18.86
N ARG A 22 3.80 9.60 17.67
CA ARG A 22 3.88 10.80 16.85
C ARG A 22 2.48 11.21 16.38
N MET A 23 1.66 10.28 15.88
CA MET A 23 0.27 10.57 15.49
C MET A 23 -0.56 11.18 16.61
N ARG A 24 -0.47 10.64 17.85
CA ARG A 24 -1.16 11.22 19.01
C ARG A 24 -0.70 12.64 19.30
N ALA A 25 0.60 12.92 19.24
CA ALA A 25 1.14 14.25 19.47
C ALA A 25 0.70 15.24 18.39
N ILE A 26 0.65 14.83 17.11
CA ILE A 26 0.12 15.67 16.02
C ILE A 26 -1.36 15.97 16.23
N ARG A 27 -2.19 14.98 16.61
CA ARG A 27 -3.62 15.21 16.93
C ARG A 27 -3.81 16.22 18.06
N THR A 28 -2.94 16.17 19.08
CA THR A 28 -2.95 17.18 20.17
C THR A 28 -2.61 18.57 19.62
N ALA A 29 -1.67 18.68 18.68
CA ALA A 29 -1.31 19.94 18.05
C ALA A 29 -2.45 20.47 17.16
N VAL A 30 -3.13 19.61 16.40
CA VAL A 30 -4.35 19.95 15.63
C VAL A 30 -5.39 20.58 16.56
N ALA A 31 -5.77 19.86 17.62
CA ALA A 31 -6.78 20.34 18.56
C ALA A 31 -6.39 21.69 19.22
N ALA A 32 -5.11 21.90 19.54
CA ALA A 32 -4.62 23.14 20.10
C ALA A 32 -4.72 24.32 19.12
N ALA A 33 -4.39 24.09 17.83
CA ALA A 33 -4.51 25.12 16.79
C ALA A 33 -5.98 25.48 16.50
N GLU A 34 -6.87 24.50 16.47
CA GLU A 34 -8.31 24.71 16.29
C GLU A 34 -8.91 25.51 17.46
N GLN A 35 -8.55 25.19 18.71
CA GLN A 35 -8.97 25.93 19.89
C GLN A 35 -8.45 27.38 19.90
N ALA A 36 -7.25 27.60 19.35
CA ALA A 36 -6.67 28.93 19.21
C ALA A 36 -7.21 29.70 18.00
N ASN A 37 -8.07 29.09 17.18
CA ASN A 37 -8.55 29.63 15.89
C ASN A 37 -7.41 30.03 14.95
N ASP A 38 -6.29 29.27 15.00
CA ASP A 38 -5.10 29.45 14.16
C ASP A 38 -5.22 28.57 12.91
N LEU A 39 -5.94 29.07 11.89
CA LEU A 39 -6.22 28.33 10.67
C LEU A 39 -4.95 27.88 9.92
N PRO A 40 -3.91 28.73 9.72
CA PRO A 40 -2.69 28.31 9.04
C PRO A 40 -1.99 27.12 9.71
N TRP A 41 -1.88 27.15 11.03
CA TRP A 41 -1.27 26.05 11.77
C TRP A 41 -2.15 24.82 11.87
N ALA A 42 -3.47 24.98 11.95
CA ALA A 42 -4.40 23.85 11.90
C ALA A 42 -4.27 23.10 10.55
N VAL A 43 -4.24 23.82 9.42
CA VAL A 43 -4.01 23.25 8.09
C VAL A 43 -2.67 22.49 8.04
N ARG A 44 -1.60 23.11 8.53
CA ARG A 44 -0.27 22.50 8.56
C ARG A 44 -0.22 21.23 9.41
N PHE A 45 -0.85 21.23 10.59
CA PHE A 45 -0.89 20.03 11.44
C PHE A 45 -1.76 18.93 10.86
N HIS A 46 -2.87 19.24 10.18
CA HIS A 46 -3.65 18.25 9.43
C HIS A 46 -2.85 17.66 8.27
N HIS A 47 -2.07 18.46 7.56
CA HIS A 47 -1.15 17.95 6.54
C HIS A 47 -0.13 16.96 7.14
N ASP A 48 0.56 17.36 8.24
CA ASP A 48 1.55 16.51 8.91
C ASP A 48 0.90 15.23 9.47
N LEU A 49 -0.38 15.28 9.93
CA LEU A 49 -1.15 14.12 10.39
C LEU A 49 -1.45 13.14 9.25
N ILE A 50 -1.93 13.64 8.10
CA ILE A 50 -2.20 12.82 6.92
C ILE A 50 -0.91 12.16 6.42
N HIS A 51 0.17 12.93 6.32
CA HIS A 51 1.48 12.40 5.94
C HIS A 51 1.92 11.27 6.89
N GLU A 52 1.90 11.51 8.20
CA GLU A 52 2.26 10.48 9.18
C GLU A 52 1.37 9.24 9.05
N SER A 53 0.05 9.41 8.89
CA SER A 53 -0.89 8.30 8.74
C SER A 53 -0.60 7.45 7.49
N VAL A 54 -0.27 8.09 6.36
CA VAL A 54 0.08 7.38 5.13
C VAL A 54 1.34 6.53 5.30
N PHE A 55 2.38 7.09 5.94
CA PHE A 55 3.70 6.45 6.03
C PHE A 55 3.93 5.65 7.31
N SER A 56 3.08 5.76 8.35
CA SER A 56 3.14 4.93 9.56
C SER A 56 2.28 3.66 9.50
N GLY A 57 1.51 3.47 8.40
CA GLY A 57 0.69 2.29 8.16
C GLY A 57 -0.76 2.38 8.61
N ASP A 58 -1.22 3.55 9.05
CA ASP A 58 -2.65 3.81 9.31
C ASP A 58 -3.28 4.59 8.15
N ARG A 59 -3.13 4.09 6.93
CA ARG A 59 -3.66 4.74 5.71
C ARG A 59 -5.18 4.97 5.77
N TYR A 60 -5.91 4.18 6.55
CA TYR A 60 -7.35 4.40 6.75
C TYR A 60 -7.64 5.72 7.45
N GLN A 61 -6.82 6.10 8.44
CA GLN A 61 -6.95 7.37 9.13
C GLN A 61 -6.71 8.55 8.17
N ALA A 62 -5.76 8.44 7.26
CA ALA A 62 -5.54 9.47 6.23
C ALA A 62 -6.79 9.71 5.38
N LEU A 63 -7.54 8.65 5.03
CA LEU A 63 -8.80 8.76 4.28
C LEU A 63 -9.90 9.49 5.07
N ILE A 64 -9.88 9.40 6.40
CA ILE A 64 -10.83 10.10 7.29
C ILE A 64 -10.42 11.58 7.47
N ASP A 65 -9.13 11.85 7.63
CA ASP A 65 -8.61 13.19 7.93
C ASP A 65 -8.58 14.10 6.70
N PHE A 66 -8.40 13.54 5.50
CA PHE A 66 -8.28 14.30 4.26
C PHE A 66 -9.49 15.20 3.91
N PRO A 67 -10.76 14.75 4.02
CA PRO A 67 -11.91 15.63 3.82
C PRO A 67 -11.95 16.81 4.78
N GLN A 68 -11.49 16.63 6.02
CA GLN A 68 -11.43 17.73 7.02
C GLN A 68 -10.36 18.74 6.62
N TYR A 69 -9.17 18.27 6.23
CA TYR A 69 -8.12 19.11 5.68
C TYR A 69 -8.63 19.95 4.49
N LEU A 70 -9.27 19.32 3.51
CA LEU A 70 -9.83 20.01 2.34
C LEU A 70 -10.85 21.09 2.74
N ALA A 71 -11.74 20.77 3.68
CA ALA A 71 -12.74 21.71 4.18
C ALA A 71 -12.09 22.93 4.87
N MET A 72 -10.96 22.74 5.55
CA MET A 72 -10.23 23.82 6.20
C MET A 72 -9.49 24.71 5.19
N VAL A 73 -8.74 24.11 4.28
CA VAL A 73 -7.98 24.83 3.23
C VAL A 73 -8.93 25.70 2.40
N ARG A 74 -10.13 25.21 2.08
CA ARG A 74 -11.14 25.94 1.26
C ARG A 74 -11.88 27.06 1.99
N ARG A 75 -11.67 27.23 3.29
CA ARG A 75 -12.29 28.37 4.04
C ARG A 75 -11.67 29.72 3.67
N ASP A 76 -10.42 29.70 3.24
CA ASP A 76 -9.66 30.90 2.92
C ASP A 76 -8.96 30.71 1.57
N PRO A 77 -9.27 31.55 0.55
CA PRO A 77 -8.64 31.47 -0.78
C PRO A 77 -7.12 31.64 -0.75
N GLU A 78 -6.56 32.32 0.25
CA GLU A 78 -5.12 32.44 0.41
C GLU A 78 -4.53 31.11 0.86
N GLN A 79 -5.12 30.44 1.85
CA GLN A 79 -4.73 29.11 2.30
C GLN A 79 -4.87 28.06 1.17
N GLU A 80 -5.92 28.14 0.36
CA GLU A 80 -6.11 27.24 -0.77
C GLU A 80 -4.97 27.37 -1.79
N ARG A 81 -4.58 28.61 -2.10
CA ARG A 81 -3.48 28.89 -3.04
C ARG A 81 -2.14 28.47 -2.47
N GLU A 82 -1.83 28.81 -1.22
CA GLU A 82 -0.56 28.49 -0.57
C GLU A 82 -0.35 26.96 -0.42
N ASN A 83 -1.42 26.21 -0.15
CA ASN A 83 -1.36 24.76 0.07
C ASN A 83 -1.72 23.95 -1.18
N LEU A 84 -1.85 24.56 -2.35
CA LEU A 84 -2.27 23.88 -3.58
C LEU A 84 -1.39 22.70 -3.93
N TRP A 85 -0.06 22.87 -3.91
CA TRP A 85 0.88 21.81 -4.26
C TRP A 85 0.81 20.64 -3.28
N ASP A 86 0.78 20.92 -1.98
CA ASP A 86 0.65 19.90 -0.92
C ASP A 86 -0.68 19.16 -1.04
N THR A 87 -1.78 19.88 -1.34
CA THR A 87 -3.11 19.29 -1.56
C THR A 87 -3.11 18.34 -2.76
N LEU A 88 -2.52 18.75 -3.89
CA LEU A 88 -2.40 17.92 -5.09
C LEU A 88 -1.52 16.69 -4.84
N TRP A 89 -0.45 16.84 -4.06
CA TRP A 89 0.41 15.74 -3.67
C TRP A 89 -0.32 14.75 -2.76
N MET A 90 -1.09 15.23 -1.78
CA MET A 90 -1.92 14.38 -0.92
C MET A 90 -2.99 13.62 -1.70
N TYR A 91 -3.61 14.21 -2.73
CA TYR A 91 -4.56 13.48 -3.58
C TYR A 91 -3.95 12.18 -4.14
N LYS A 92 -2.67 12.16 -4.52
CA LYS A 92 -1.99 10.95 -4.98
C LYS A 92 -2.05 9.84 -3.93
N TRP A 93 -1.70 10.18 -2.68
CA TRP A 93 -1.71 9.23 -1.58
C TRP A 93 -3.11 8.73 -1.24
N ILE A 94 -4.08 9.63 -1.23
CA ILE A 94 -5.47 9.33 -0.85
C ILE A 94 -6.15 8.44 -1.87
N VAL A 95 -6.04 8.72 -3.17
CA VAL A 95 -6.64 7.87 -4.19
C VAL A 95 -5.96 6.51 -4.30
N GLU A 96 -4.67 6.43 -4.00
CA GLU A 96 -3.94 5.16 -3.89
C GLU A 96 -4.38 4.39 -2.65
N ALA A 97 -4.36 5.01 -1.46
CA ALA A 97 -4.81 4.38 -0.21
C ALA A 97 -6.24 3.87 -0.30
N ALA A 98 -7.14 4.59 -0.98
CA ALA A 98 -8.52 4.17 -1.16
C ALA A 98 -8.66 2.83 -1.93
N THR A 99 -7.65 2.39 -2.66
CA THR A 99 -7.66 1.07 -3.30
C THR A 99 -7.59 -0.06 -2.29
N GLU A 100 -6.95 0.17 -1.16
CA GLU A 100 -6.67 -0.80 -0.11
C GLU A 100 -7.84 -1.05 0.86
N PHE A 101 -8.90 -0.21 0.79
CA PHE A 101 -10.02 -0.26 1.72
C PHE A 101 -11.36 -0.43 0.98
N TYR A 102 -11.93 -1.64 1.04
CA TYR A 102 -13.23 -1.92 0.43
C TYR A 102 -14.37 -1.13 1.07
N GLN A 103 -14.18 -0.61 2.30
CA GLN A 103 -15.13 0.23 3.02
C GLN A 103 -15.38 1.58 2.30
N ILE A 104 -14.41 2.03 1.50
CA ILE A 104 -14.57 3.23 0.68
C ILE A 104 -15.28 2.84 -0.62
N GLU A 105 -16.50 3.34 -0.81
CA GLU A 105 -17.29 3.03 -1.99
C GLU A 105 -16.60 3.45 -3.29
N LYS A 106 -16.73 2.64 -4.34
CA LYS A 106 -16.19 2.95 -5.67
C LYS A 106 -16.62 4.33 -6.17
N LYS A 107 -17.86 4.73 -5.89
CA LYS A 107 -18.38 6.06 -6.25
C LYS A 107 -17.56 7.18 -5.61
N GLN A 108 -17.22 7.05 -4.32
CA GLN A 108 -16.41 8.03 -3.59
C GLN A 108 -14.99 8.11 -4.16
N VAL A 109 -14.37 6.97 -4.47
CA VAL A 109 -13.04 6.96 -5.09
C VAL A 109 -13.06 7.66 -6.45
N MET A 110 -14.11 7.41 -7.26
CA MET A 110 -14.26 8.07 -8.56
C MET A 110 -14.51 9.59 -8.43
N GLN A 111 -15.19 10.03 -7.38
CA GLN A 111 -15.33 11.48 -7.09
C GLN A 111 -13.97 12.12 -6.76
N TRP A 112 -13.14 11.50 -5.94
CA TRP A 112 -11.80 12.00 -5.65
C TRP A 112 -10.91 12.02 -6.90
N PHE A 113 -10.97 11.01 -7.76
CA PHE A 113 -10.28 11.05 -9.05
C PHE A 113 -10.77 12.19 -9.95
N SER A 114 -12.08 12.44 -10.00
CA SER A 114 -12.65 13.52 -10.80
C SER A 114 -12.22 14.90 -10.30
N GLU A 115 -12.19 15.07 -8.98
CA GLU A 115 -11.77 16.32 -8.34
C GLU A 115 -10.26 16.54 -8.51
N TYR A 116 -9.45 15.52 -8.30
CA TYR A 116 -8.01 15.57 -8.53
C TYR A 116 -7.69 15.97 -9.97
N ARG A 117 -8.36 15.33 -10.94
CA ARG A 117 -8.20 15.67 -12.37
C ARG A 117 -8.55 17.13 -12.65
N ARG A 118 -9.66 17.61 -12.10
CA ARG A 118 -10.09 19.00 -12.27
C ARG A 118 -9.04 19.97 -11.74
N MET A 119 -8.57 19.75 -10.51
CA MET A 119 -7.56 20.62 -9.88
C MET A 119 -6.23 20.64 -10.66
N LEU A 120 -5.78 19.48 -11.18
CA LEU A 120 -4.59 19.41 -12.03
C LEU A 120 -4.73 20.29 -13.27
N LEU A 121 -5.86 20.16 -14.00
CA LEU A 121 -6.11 20.91 -15.23
C LEU A 121 -6.26 22.41 -14.99
N GLU A 122 -7.00 22.81 -13.96
CA GLU A 122 -7.22 24.21 -13.61
C GLU A 122 -5.94 24.94 -13.22
N ASN A 123 -4.93 24.19 -12.74
CA ASN A 123 -3.64 24.74 -12.31
C ASN A 123 -2.48 24.41 -13.26
N GLY A 124 -2.77 23.93 -14.47
CA GLY A 124 -1.77 23.73 -15.51
C GLY A 124 -0.83 22.54 -15.31
N TYR A 125 -1.17 21.60 -14.43
CA TYR A 125 -0.39 20.38 -14.22
C TYR A 125 -0.74 19.29 -15.23
N SER A 126 0.22 18.41 -15.48
CA SER A 126 0.02 17.19 -16.26
C SER A 126 -0.94 16.21 -15.57
N LEU A 127 -1.62 15.41 -16.37
CA LEU A 127 -2.43 14.30 -15.86
C LEU A 127 -1.61 13.01 -15.61
N ARG A 128 -0.28 13.06 -15.67
CA ARG A 128 0.59 11.89 -15.53
C ARG A 128 0.34 11.11 -14.23
N SER A 129 0.40 11.79 -13.09
CA SER A 129 0.15 11.17 -11.78
C SER A 129 -1.28 10.66 -11.63
N TRP A 130 -2.26 11.35 -12.21
CA TRP A 130 -3.65 10.93 -12.22
C TRP A 130 -3.87 9.62 -13.00
N TYR A 131 -3.25 9.49 -14.19
CA TYR A 131 -3.31 8.25 -14.97
C TYR A 131 -2.64 7.09 -14.23
N GLU A 132 -1.48 7.32 -13.62
CA GLU A 132 -0.79 6.30 -12.83
C GLU A 132 -1.67 5.76 -11.70
N LYS A 133 -2.22 6.64 -10.85
CA LYS A 133 -3.02 6.23 -9.70
C LYS A 133 -4.34 5.58 -10.12
N ARG A 134 -4.94 6.00 -11.25
CA ARG A 134 -6.10 5.31 -11.82
C ARG A 134 -5.75 3.93 -12.37
N ALA A 135 -4.62 3.76 -13.02
CA ALA A 135 -4.16 2.46 -13.47
C ALA A 135 -4.00 1.50 -12.27
N ILE A 136 -3.45 1.98 -11.12
CA ILE A 136 -3.39 1.20 -9.88
C ILE A 136 -4.80 0.76 -9.45
N PHE A 137 -5.76 1.65 -9.39
CA PHE A 137 -7.13 1.33 -8.99
C PHE A 137 -7.79 0.33 -9.95
N PHE A 138 -7.66 0.55 -11.26
CA PHE A 138 -8.29 -0.30 -12.26
C PHE A 138 -7.58 -1.64 -12.45
N SER A 139 -6.34 -1.83 -12.01
CA SER A 139 -5.68 -3.14 -12.03
C SER A 139 -6.44 -4.20 -11.20
N TYR A 140 -7.26 -3.78 -10.25
CA TYR A 140 -8.10 -4.66 -9.42
C TYR A 140 -9.58 -4.71 -9.85
N SER A 141 -9.96 -4.03 -10.96
CA SER A 141 -11.38 -3.94 -11.31
C SER A 141 -11.69 -3.95 -12.81
N ASP A 142 -10.81 -3.40 -13.65
CA ASP A 142 -11.07 -3.22 -15.09
C ASP A 142 -9.75 -3.14 -15.86
N ARG A 143 -9.30 -4.30 -16.33
CA ARG A 143 -8.00 -4.43 -17.03
C ARG A 143 -7.93 -3.58 -18.31
N ALA A 144 -9.07 -3.35 -19.00
CA ALA A 144 -9.08 -2.52 -20.20
C ALA A 144 -8.82 -1.06 -19.85
N LYS A 145 -9.48 -0.54 -18.82
CA LYS A 145 -9.22 0.83 -18.33
C LYS A 145 -7.82 0.98 -17.77
N MET A 146 -7.32 0.00 -17.03
CA MET A 146 -5.93 0.00 -16.54
C MET A 146 -4.95 0.15 -17.69
N ARG A 147 -5.12 -0.61 -18.79
CA ARG A 147 -4.25 -0.53 -19.97
C ARG A 147 -4.28 0.88 -20.60
N LEU A 148 -5.47 1.45 -20.80
CA LEU A 148 -5.60 2.81 -21.36
C LEU A 148 -4.96 3.87 -20.47
N ASP A 149 -5.13 3.77 -19.16
CA ASP A 149 -4.51 4.68 -18.22
C ASP A 149 -2.98 4.51 -18.17
N PHE A 150 -2.48 3.28 -18.27
CA PHE A 150 -1.03 3.01 -18.36
C PHE A 150 -0.41 3.60 -19.63
N GLU A 151 -1.04 3.43 -20.79
CA GLU A 151 -0.61 4.03 -22.05
C GLU A 151 -0.61 5.58 -21.95
N SER A 152 -1.66 6.15 -21.35
CA SER A 152 -1.76 7.59 -21.12
C SER A 152 -0.69 8.10 -20.14
N PHE A 153 -0.41 7.36 -19.05
CA PHE A 153 0.67 7.66 -18.10
C PHE A 153 2.02 7.74 -18.80
N GLN A 154 2.31 6.79 -19.70
CA GLN A 154 3.59 6.77 -20.41
C GLN A 154 3.77 7.95 -21.38
N ASN A 155 2.67 8.41 -21.99
CA ASN A 155 2.67 9.50 -22.98
C ASN A 155 2.52 10.90 -22.37
N ALA A 156 2.02 11.01 -21.14
CA ALA A 156 1.82 12.29 -20.47
C ALA A 156 3.18 12.91 -20.06
N ALA A 157 3.26 14.24 -20.19
CA ALA A 157 4.45 14.98 -19.80
C ALA A 157 4.75 14.81 -18.29
N LYS A 158 6.04 14.78 -17.94
CA LYS A 158 6.49 14.84 -16.54
C LYS A 158 6.41 16.27 -16.04
N ASP A 159 6.01 16.43 -14.78
CA ASP A 159 6.01 17.71 -14.08
C ASP A 159 6.41 17.52 -12.60
N ALA A 160 6.28 18.59 -11.81
CA ALA A 160 6.64 18.59 -10.38
C ALA A 160 5.79 17.65 -9.52
N LEU A 161 4.63 17.18 -10.01
CA LEU A 161 3.76 16.23 -9.32
C LEU A 161 4.04 14.77 -9.74
N GLY A 162 4.95 14.53 -10.69
CA GLY A 162 5.42 13.18 -11.03
C GLY A 162 6.13 12.52 -9.85
N ASP A 163 6.06 11.20 -9.75
CA ASP A 163 6.85 10.45 -8.78
C ASP A 163 8.32 10.39 -9.21
N GLY A 164 9.21 10.09 -8.26
CA GLY A 164 10.62 9.90 -8.56
C GLY A 164 10.85 8.73 -9.54
N GLU A 165 11.97 8.75 -10.23
CA GLU A 165 12.30 7.78 -11.29
C GLU A 165 12.15 6.32 -10.85
N ALA A 166 12.60 5.98 -9.64
CA ALA A 166 12.48 4.63 -9.09
C ALA A 166 11.01 4.17 -9.01
N SER A 167 10.13 5.02 -8.49
CA SER A 167 8.69 4.71 -8.35
C SER A 167 7.99 4.64 -9.70
N GLU A 168 8.32 5.54 -10.64
CA GLU A 168 7.74 5.47 -11.99
C GLU A 168 8.17 4.21 -12.75
N LEU A 169 9.44 3.79 -12.65
CA LEU A 169 9.91 2.54 -13.23
C LEU A 169 9.24 1.32 -12.59
N ASP A 170 9.05 1.34 -11.28
CA ASP A 170 8.33 0.29 -10.55
C ASP A 170 6.87 0.18 -11.04
N SER A 171 6.19 1.31 -11.24
CA SER A 171 4.86 1.35 -11.86
C SER A 171 4.86 0.77 -13.28
N VAL A 172 5.90 1.03 -14.07
CA VAL A 172 6.07 0.42 -15.40
C VAL A 172 6.23 -1.10 -15.30
N VAL A 173 7.05 -1.61 -14.35
CA VAL A 173 7.19 -3.06 -14.12
C VAL A 173 5.82 -3.67 -13.82
N ARG A 174 5.11 -3.13 -12.85
CA ARG A 174 3.79 -3.61 -12.43
C ARG A 174 2.82 -3.70 -13.60
N PHE A 175 2.58 -2.58 -14.30
CA PHE A 175 1.56 -2.52 -15.33
C PHE A 175 1.95 -3.32 -16.59
N ALA A 176 3.24 -3.35 -16.95
CA ALA A 176 3.72 -4.15 -18.06
C ALA A 176 3.50 -5.65 -17.80
N LEU A 177 3.75 -6.15 -16.59
CA LEU A 177 3.43 -7.53 -16.21
C LEU A 177 1.91 -7.79 -16.25
N GLU A 178 1.10 -6.88 -15.77
CA GLU A 178 -0.37 -7.03 -15.81
C GLU A 178 -0.93 -7.11 -17.24
N ILE A 179 -0.31 -6.46 -18.22
CA ILE A 179 -0.72 -6.57 -19.64
C ILE A 179 0.00 -7.69 -20.40
N GLY A 180 0.95 -8.39 -19.76
CA GLY A 180 1.72 -9.49 -20.36
C GLY A 180 2.96 -9.05 -21.15
N ASP A 181 3.37 -7.77 -21.07
CA ASP A 181 4.60 -7.26 -21.71
C ASP A 181 5.81 -7.43 -20.77
N ARG A 182 6.24 -8.71 -20.60
CA ARG A 182 7.38 -9.06 -19.78
C ARG A 182 8.68 -8.41 -20.24
N LYS A 183 8.85 -8.23 -21.54
CA LYS A 183 10.05 -7.58 -22.08
C LYS A 183 10.19 -6.17 -21.53
N LYS A 184 9.11 -5.39 -21.59
CA LYS A 184 9.08 -4.02 -21.07
C LYS A 184 9.25 -3.99 -19.55
N ALA A 185 8.60 -4.91 -18.83
CA ALA A 185 8.75 -5.04 -17.39
C ALA A 185 10.21 -5.28 -17.00
N MET A 186 10.89 -6.22 -17.65
CA MET A 186 12.30 -6.51 -17.38
C MET A 186 13.23 -5.36 -17.73
N GLN A 187 12.96 -4.62 -18.81
CA GLN A 187 13.73 -3.43 -19.15
C GLN A 187 13.65 -2.36 -18.06
N ALA A 188 12.47 -2.14 -17.48
CA ALA A 188 12.27 -1.21 -16.38
C ALA A 188 12.91 -1.72 -15.07
N ALA A 189 12.73 -2.99 -14.74
CA ALA A 189 13.32 -3.62 -13.56
C ALA A 189 14.85 -3.57 -13.58
N ASN A 190 15.48 -3.86 -14.73
CA ASN A 190 16.93 -3.79 -14.89
C ASN A 190 17.46 -2.37 -14.67
N GLN A 191 16.74 -1.33 -15.12
CA GLN A 191 17.14 0.06 -14.83
C GLN A 191 17.12 0.35 -13.31
N ILE A 192 16.14 -0.19 -12.57
CA ILE A 192 16.09 -0.06 -11.11
C ILE A 192 17.32 -0.75 -10.49
N PHE A 193 17.60 -1.99 -10.90
CA PHE A 193 18.65 -2.83 -10.29
C PHE A 193 20.06 -2.33 -10.66
N ASP A 194 20.33 -2.11 -11.93
CA ASP A 194 21.67 -1.74 -12.45
C ASP A 194 22.11 -0.36 -11.94
N ARG A 195 21.15 0.56 -11.78
CA ARG A 195 21.40 1.90 -11.26
C ARG A 195 21.20 2.04 -9.77
N ASN A 196 20.88 0.93 -9.06
CA ASN A 196 20.61 0.90 -7.64
C ASN A 196 19.59 1.96 -7.20
N LEU A 197 18.52 2.16 -7.97
CA LEU A 197 17.47 3.12 -7.66
C LEU A 197 16.66 2.64 -6.44
N ARG A 198 16.39 3.54 -5.50
CA ARG A 198 15.74 3.17 -4.24
C ARG A 198 14.73 4.21 -3.78
N THR A 199 13.66 3.71 -3.14
CA THR A 199 12.75 4.44 -2.27
C THR A 199 12.44 3.54 -1.05
N GLU A 200 11.54 3.94 -0.19
CA GLU A 200 11.07 3.07 0.92
C GLU A 200 10.42 1.77 0.41
N GLU A 201 9.82 1.79 -0.78
CA GLU A 201 9.09 0.66 -1.35
C GLU A 201 9.85 -0.06 -2.48
N VAL A 202 10.74 0.64 -3.17
CA VAL A 202 11.51 0.12 -4.31
C VAL A 202 12.95 -0.21 -3.85
N PRO A 203 13.47 -1.40 -4.13
CA PRO A 203 13.01 -2.41 -5.08
C PRO A 203 12.11 -3.53 -4.48
N CYS A 204 11.64 -3.41 -3.25
CA CYS A 204 10.83 -4.47 -2.64
C CYS A 204 9.58 -4.79 -3.48
N LYS A 205 8.81 -3.77 -3.87
CA LYS A 205 7.63 -3.95 -4.75
C LYS A 205 8.01 -4.51 -6.12
N THR A 206 9.14 -4.07 -6.68
CA THR A 206 9.63 -4.60 -7.97
C THR A 206 9.86 -6.11 -7.90
N TYR A 207 10.58 -6.59 -6.89
CA TYR A 207 10.80 -8.03 -6.68
C TYR A 207 9.49 -8.78 -6.42
N HIS A 208 8.56 -8.18 -5.68
CA HIS A 208 7.23 -8.74 -5.44
C HIS A 208 6.47 -8.99 -6.75
N TYR A 209 6.41 -7.99 -7.65
CA TYR A 209 5.71 -8.13 -8.93
C TYR A 209 6.36 -9.19 -9.82
N LEU A 210 7.68 -9.23 -9.89
CA LEU A 210 8.45 -10.22 -10.66
C LEU A 210 8.26 -11.63 -10.11
N LEU A 211 8.32 -11.82 -8.77
CA LEU A 211 8.05 -13.11 -8.14
C LEU A 211 6.62 -13.60 -8.42
N ARG A 212 5.64 -12.69 -8.29
CA ARG A 212 4.24 -13.02 -8.57
C ARG A 212 4.04 -13.48 -10.01
N ASP A 213 4.64 -12.80 -10.99
CA ASP A 213 4.57 -13.19 -12.40
C ASP A 213 5.27 -14.53 -12.65
N ALA A 214 6.45 -14.75 -12.08
CA ALA A 214 7.19 -16.01 -12.19
C ALA A 214 6.36 -17.18 -11.63
N LEU A 215 5.76 -17.05 -10.45
CA LEU A 215 4.89 -18.08 -9.87
C LEU A 215 3.64 -18.34 -10.71
N LYS A 216 3.01 -17.29 -11.26
CA LYS A 216 1.85 -17.46 -12.17
C LYS A 216 2.19 -18.22 -13.44
N CYS A 217 3.44 -18.17 -13.89
CA CYS A 217 3.90 -18.84 -15.11
C CYS A 217 4.54 -20.20 -14.84
N GLY A 218 4.73 -20.57 -13.58
CA GLY A 218 5.46 -21.77 -13.19
C GLY A 218 6.97 -21.70 -13.45
N ASP A 219 7.53 -20.50 -13.63
CA ASP A 219 8.98 -20.28 -13.82
C ASP A 219 9.68 -20.24 -12.45
N MET A 220 9.98 -21.44 -11.94
CA MET A 220 10.57 -21.58 -10.60
C MET A 220 12.03 -21.09 -10.55
N ASP A 221 12.77 -21.12 -11.65
CA ASP A 221 14.14 -20.61 -11.73
C ASP A 221 14.16 -19.07 -11.60
N ALA A 222 13.21 -18.39 -12.25
CA ALA A 222 13.02 -16.95 -12.07
C ALA A 222 12.50 -16.62 -10.67
N ALA A 223 11.55 -17.41 -10.14
CA ALA A 223 11.00 -17.22 -8.81
C ALA A 223 12.09 -17.28 -7.73
N GLU A 224 13.02 -18.25 -7.81
CA GLU A 224 14.16 -18.37 -6.88
C GLU A 224 15.05 -17.13 -6.89
N LYS A 225 15.31 -16.54 -8.05
CA LYS A 225 16.12 -15.31 -8.17
C LYS A 225 15.48 -14.11 -7.48
N TYR A 226 14.15 -14.02 -7.54
CA TYR A 226 13.42 -12.86 -7.01
C TYR A 226 13.06 -13.01 -5.53
N VAL A 227 12.82 -14.24 -5.04
CA VAL A 227 12.42 -14.46 -3.65
C VAL A 227 13.52 -14.13 -2.64
N GLN A 228 14.79 -14.40 -2.97
CA GLN A 228 15.90 -14.18 -2.03
C GLN A 228 16.05 -12.69 -1.64
N PRO A 229 16.19 -11.73 -2.59
CA PRO A 229 16.24 -10.32 -2.24
C PRO A 229 14.91 -9.83 -1.63
N LEU A 230 13.75 -10.31 -2.12
CA LEU A 230 12.45 -9.94 -1.59
C LEU A 230 12.31 -10.29 -0.11
N ARG A 231 12.66 -11.51 0.27
CA ARG A 231 12.63 -12.00 1.66
C ARG A 231 13.41 -11.07 2.59
N SER A 232 14.63 -10.69 2.20
CA SER A 232 15.47 -9.80 3.00
C SER A 232 14.89 -8.39 3.14
N LEU A 233 14.21 -7.90 2.09
CA LEU A 233 13.65 -6.55 2.07
C LEU A 233 12.32 -6.44 2.83
N CYS A 234 11.50 -7.50 2.84
CA CYS A 234 10.18 -7.46 3.46
C CYS A 234 10.15 -8.00 4.91
N ASP A 235 11.19 -8.71 5.35
CA ASP A 235 11.24 -9.33 6.66
C ASP A 235 11.11 -8.30 7.80
N GLY A 236 10.14 -8.49 8.68
CA GLY A 236 9.87 -7.58 9.79
C GLY A 236 9.22 -6.25 9.37
N GLN A 237 8.87 -6.05 8.10
CA GLN A 237 8.35 -4.79 7.60
C GLN A 237 6.82 -4.79 7.53
N ARG A 238 6.17 -4.03 8.42
CA ARG A 238 4.70 -3.96 8.54
C ARG A 238 3.98 -3.57 7.24
N PHE A 239 4.61 -2.74 6.41
CA PHE A 239 4.03 -2.28 5.14
C PHE A 239 4.18 -3.28 3.99
N GLN A 240 4.96 -4.34 4.20
CA GLN A 240 5.31 -5.31 3.18
C GLN A 240 4.57 -6.65 3.36
N LEU A 241 3.41 -6.65 4.03
CA LEU A 241 2.62 -7.87 4.25
C LEU A 241 2.22 -8.55 2.93
N GLU A 242 1.99 -7.78 1.86
CA GLU A 242 1.75 -8.30 0.52
C GLU A 242 2.97 -9.09 0.01
N ALA A 243 4.16 -8.53 0.16
CA ALA A 243 5.42 -9.16 -0.23
C ALA A 243 5.73 -10.39 0.64
N ILE A 244 5.51 -10.29 1.95
CA ILE A 244 5.65 -11.43 2.88
C ILE A 244 4.70 -12.57 2.45
N GLY A 245 3.43 -12.28 2.17
CA GLY A 245 2.47 -13.27 1.67
C GLY A 245 2.92 -13.96 0.38
N MET A 246 3.58 -13.22 -0.52
CA MET A 246 4.12 -13.79 -1.76
C MET A 246 5.33 -14.72 -1.50
N VAL A 247 6.20 -14.36 -0.56
CA VAL A 247 7.29 -15.24 -0.09
C VAL A 247 6.74 -16.53 0.49
N LEU A 248 5.67 -16.45 1.32
CA LEU A 248 5.00 -17.63 1.86
C LEU A 248 4.38 -18.52 0.77
N CYS A 249 3.81 -17.93 -0.30
CA CYS A 249 3.33 -18.68 -1.46
C CYS A 249 4.46 -19.46 -2.16
N TYR A 250 5.64 -18.86 -2.31
CA TYR A 250 6.81 -19.53 -2.88
C TYR A 250 7.29 -20.67 -1.98
N ASP A 251 7.41 -20.43 -0.66
CA ASP A 251 7.87 -21.43 0.29
C ASP A 251 6.90 -22.61 0.42
N ALA A 252 5.61 -22.38 0.25
CA ALA A 252 4.58 -23.43 0.20
C ALA A 252 4.85 -24.45 -0.93
N LEU A 253 5.56 -24.04 -1.97
CA LEU A 253 5.91 -24.89 -3.13
C LEU A 253 7.30 -25.50 -3.05
N THR A 254 8.20 -24.95 -2.22
CA THR A 254 9.64 -25.26 -2.28
C THR A 254 10.25 -25.70 -0.96
N ASP A 255 10.00 -24.99 0.14
CA ASP A 255 10.61 -25.26 1.44
C ASP A 255 9.66 -24.88 2.58
N LEU A 256 8.85 -25.86 2.98
CA LEU A 256 7.84 -25.66 4.03
C LEU A 256 8.43 -25.30 5.39
N ARG A 257 9.63 -25.83 5.73
CA ARG A 257 10.24 -25.53 7.04
C ARG A 257 10.70 -24.08 7.11
N ARG A 258 11.40 -23.61 6.09
CA ARG A 258 11.80 -22.21 5.95
C ARG A 258 10.58 -21.28 5.92
N GLY A 259 9.51 -21.71 5.23
CA GLY A 259 8.25 -20.97 5.19
C GLY A 259 7.61 -20.84 6.56
N LEU A 260 7.54 -21.91 7.36
CA LEU A 260 7.00 -21.88 8.71
C LEU A 260 7.81 -20.97 9.65
N GLU A 261 9.13 -20.99 9.58
CA GLU A 261 10.01 -20.08 10.33
C GLU A 261 9.76 -18.62 9.95
N PHE A 262 9.65 -18.33 8.65
CA PHE A 262 9.37 -17.00 8.14
C PHE A 262 7.96 -16.51 8.51
N TYR A 263 6.96 -17.39 8.45
CA TYR A 263 5.60 -17.11 8.92
C TYR A 263 5.59 -16.78 10.40
N GLN A 264 6.20 -17.63 11.25
CA GLN A 264 6.28 -17.42 12.70
C GLN A 264 6.87 -16.05 13.05
N LYS A 265 7.94 -15.66 12.37
CA LYS A 265 8.61 -14.38 12.59
C LYS A 265 7.72 -13.16 12.25
N ASN A 266 6.85 -13.28 11.24
CA ASN A 266 6.09 -12.18 10.69
C ASN A 266 4.59 -12.17 11.04
N GLN A 267 4.04 -13.24 11.66
CA GLN A 267 2.60 -13.35 11.95
C GLN A 267 2.09 -12.20 12.86
N ALA A 268 2.92 -11.71 13.80
CA ALA A 268 2.56 -10.60 14.68
C ALA A 268 2.28 -9.30 13.90
N LEU A 269 2.97 -9.08 12.79
CA LEU A 269 2.74 -7.91 11.92
C LEU A 269 1.35 -7.96 11.30
N ARG A 270 0.90 -9.17 10.92
CA ARG A 270 -0.43 -9.39 10.37
C ARG A 270 -1.53 -9.13 11.40
N GLU A 271 -1.37 -9.63 12.62
CA GLU A 271 -2.34 -9.40 13.71
C GLU A 271 -2.46 -7.92 14.08
N GLY A 272 -1.37 -7.18 14.02
CA GLY A 272 -1.35 -5.73 14.24
C GLY A 272 -1.88 -4.89 13.06
N SER A 273 -2.15 -5.49 11.90
CA SER A 273 -2.61 -4.77 10.70
C SER A 273 -4.12 -4.65 10.64
N ARG A 274 -4.61 -3.43 10.35
CA ARG A 274 -6.03 -3.14 10.05
C ARG A 274 -6.28 -2.88 8.56
N ASN A 275 -5.26 -2.98 7.72
CA ASN A 275 -5.37 -2.77 6.29
C ASN A 275 -5.90 -4.06 5.61
N PRO A 276 -7.16 -4.10 5.12
CA PRO A 276 -7.77 -5.31 4.60
C PRO A 276 -7.09 -5.84 3.33
N PHE A 277 -6.50 -4.96 2.52
CA PHE A 277 -5.75 -5.35 1.32
C PHE A 277 -4.46 -6.09 1.70
N LEU A 278 -3.66 -5.52 2.59
CA LEU A 278 -2.44 -6.15 3.07
C LEU A 278 -2.72 -7.47 3.81
N CYS A 279 -3.80 -7.48 4.61
CA CYS A 279 -4.27 -8.70 5.28
C CYS A 279 -4.62 -9.80 4.29
N PHE A 280 -5.36 -9.51 3.23
CA PHE A 280 -5.73 -10.48 2.21
C PHE A 280 -4.50 -11.18 1.60
N TRP A 281 -3.50 -10.41 1.19
CA TRP A 281 -2.32 -10.97 0.54
C TRP A 281 -1.46 -11.81 1.48
N PHE A 282 -1.28 -11.35 2.73
CA PHE A 282 -0.57 -12.14 3.74
C PHE A 282 -1.32 -13.44 4.06
N ASP A 283 -2.62 -13.34 4.37
CA ASP A 283 -3.46 -14.46 4.76
C ASP A 283 -3.53 -15.53 3.67
N ARG A 284 -3.62 -15.12 2.40
CA ARG A 284 -3.55 -16.02 1.24
C ARG A 284 -2.26 -16.84 1.22
N GLY A 285 -1.11 -16.19 1.42
CA GLY A 285 0.18 -16.88 1.47
C GLY A 285 0.30 -17.79 2.69
N ALA A 286 -0.12 -17.31 3.85
CA ALA A 286 -0.12 -18.07 5.10
C ALA A 286 -1.01 -19.33 5.01
N ALA A 287 -2.22 -19.20 4.50
CA ALA A 287 -3.13 -20.34 4.35
C ALA A 287 -2.53 -21.42 3.42
N LYS A 288 -1.97 -21.03 2.26
CA LYS A 288 -1.32 -21.98 1.34
C LYS A 288 -0.14 -22.73 1.99
N LEU A 289 0.70 -22.00 2.72
CA LEU A 289 1.84 -22.59 3.43
C LEU A 289 1.38 -23.55 4.53
N LEU A 290 0.46 -23.11 5.40
CA LEU A 290 0.01 -23.94 6.53
C LEU A 290 -0.73 -25.18 6.07
N THR A 291 -1.53 -25.08 5.00
CA THR A 291 -2.19 -26.26 4.39
C THR A 291 -1.13 -27.26 3.89
N ALA A 292 -0.17 -26.81 3.09
CA ALA A 292 0.88 -27.69 2.57
C ALA A 292 1.73 -28.30 3.69
N ALA A 293 2.02 -27.55 4.75
CA ALA A 293 2.77 -28.04 5.90
C ALA A 293 1.98 -29.12 6.68
N ALA A 294 0.69 -28.90 6.89
CA ALA A 294 -0.19 -29.88 7.54
C ALA A 294 -0.29 -31.20 6.75
N GLU A 295 -0.46 -31.11 5.42
CA GLU A 295 -0.50 -32.26 4.51
C GLU A 295 0.81 -33.07 4.52
N GLN A 296 1.95 -32.44 4.79
CA GLN A 296 3.25 -33.10 4.95
C GLN A 296 3.53 -33.55 6.39
N GLY A 297 2.56 -33.47 7.30
CA GLY A 297 2.69 -33.87 8.70
C GLY A 297 3.67 -33.00 9.52
N LEU A 298 3.92 -31.77 9.10
CA LEU A 298 4.79 -30.84 9.81
C LEU A 298 4.02 -30.16 10.94
N SER A 299 4.76 -29.84 12.01
CA SER A 299 4.28 -28.98 13.10
C SER A 299 4.77 -27.55 12.88
N GLY A 300 4.03 -26.57 13.36
CA GLY A 300 4.39 -25.15 13.33
C GLY A 300 4.33 -24.53 14.72
N THR A 301 4.51 -23.21 14.78
CA THR A 301 4.42 -22.47 16.05
C THR A 301 3.49 -21.28 15.86
N ASP A 302 2.60 -21.06 16.83
CA ASP A 302 1.73 -19.89 16.83
C ASP A 302 2.44 -18.64 17.40
N ILE A 303 1.72 -17.52 17.43
CA ILE A 303 2.24 -16.24 17.94
C ILE A 303 2.60 -16.29 19.43
N SER A 304 1.97 -17.16 20.21
CA SER A 304 2.27 -17.34 21.64
C SER A 304 3.49 -18.21 21.90
N GLY A 305 4.06 -18.84 20.85
CA GLY A 305 5.14 -19.81 20.95
C GLY A 305 4.66 -21.24 21.19
N MET A 306 3.36 -21.51 21.15
CA MET A 306 2.81 -22.87 21.30
C MET A 306 3.03 -23.67 20.01
N VAL A 307 3.51 -24.90 20.14
CA VAL A 307 3.65 -25.83 19.01
C VAL A 307 2.27 -26.35 18.59
N LEU A 308 1.96 -26.17 17.32
CA LEU A 308 0.72 -26.64 16.70
C LEU A 308 0.98 -27.99 16.00
N THR A 309 0.09 -28.95 16.22
CA THR A 309 0.09 -30.21 15.47
C THR A 309 -0.31 -30.00 14.01
N PRO A 310 -0.11 -30.98 13.11
CA PRO A 310 -0.58 -30.86 11.73
C PRO A 310 -2.08 -30.62 11.61
N GLU A 311 -2.91 -31.24 12.48
CA GLU A 311 -4.36 -31.03 12.53
C GLU A 311 -4.69 -29.59 12.91
N GLN A 312 -4.03 -29.04 13.93
CA GLN A 312 -4.21 -27.66 14.38
C GLN A 312 -3.73 -26.65 13.32
N LEU A 313 -2.66 -26.98 12.58
CA LEU A 313 -2.23 -26.15 11.43
C LEU A 313 -3.28 -26.14 10.31
N SER A 314 -3.89 -27.30 10.02
CA SER A 314 -4.97 -27.41 9.04
C SER A 314 -6.19 -26.58 9.44
N GLU A 315 -6.64 -26.66 10.69
CA GLU A 315 -7.75 -25.85 11.23
C GLU A 315 -7.44 -24.34 11.15
N LYS A 316 -6.21 -23.96 11.50
CA LYS A 316 -5.75 -22.55 11.39
C LYS A 316 -5.72 -22.10 9.93
N ALA A 317 -5.23 -22.92 9.01
CA ALA A 317 -5.20 -22.63 7.59
C ALA A 317 -6.60 -22.39 7.01
N GLU A 318 -7.57 -23.25 7.36
CA GLU A 318 -8.96 -23.10 6.90
C GLU A 318 -9.61 -21.83 7.48
N THR A 319 -9.35 -21.51 8.74
CA THR A 319 -9.84 -20.26 9.37
C THR A 319 -9.29 -19.03 8.65
N ILE A 320 -7.98 -19.01 8.33
CA ILE A 320 -7.33 -17.93 7.59
C ILE A 320 -7.89 -17.86 6.16
N MET A 321 -8.05 -19.01 5.48
CA MET A 321 -8.61 -19.05 4.13
C MET A 321 -10.06 -18.54 4.09
N GLN A 322 -10.87 -18.85 5.10
CA GLN A 322 -12.23 -18.33 5.18
C GLN A 322 -12.25 -16.80 5.35
N ASN A 323 -11.32 -16.23 6.12
CA ASN A 323 -11.15 -14.79 6.22
C ASN A 323 -10.73 -14.19 4.87
N CYS A 324 -9.80 -14.84 4.13
CA CYS A 324 -9.43 -14.44 2.77
C CYS A 324 -10.62 -14.41 1.82
N ARG A 325 -11.47 -15.45 1.82
CA ARG A 325 -12.69 -15.50 0.99
C ARG A 325 -13.63 -14.34 1.31
N THR A 326 -13.83 -14.05 2.59
CA THR A 326 -14.65 -12.91 3.03
C THR A 326 -14.07 -11.56 2.56
N LEU A 327 -12.76 -11.37 2.63
CA LEU A 327 -12.11 -10.16 2.13
C LEU A 327 -12.21 -10.06 0.61
N ALA A 328 -12.00 -11.16 -0.11
CA ALA A 328 -12.12 -11.22 -1.58
C ALA A 328 -13.52 -10.81 -2.03
N GLU A 329 -14.57 -11.39 -1.44
CA GLU A 329 -15.97 -11.06 -1.74
C GLU A 329 -16.27 -9.57 -1.54
N ARG A 330 -15.77 -8.98 -0.44
CA ARG A 330 -15.97 -7.55 -0.15
C ARG A 330 -15.25 -6.65 -1.14
N PHE A 331 -14.00 -6.96 -1.49
CA PHE A 331 -13.26 -6.22 -2.51
C PHE A 331 -13.90 -6.36 -3.89
N ASP A 332 -14.27 -7.56 -4.29
CA ASP A 332 -14.88 -7.83 -5.59
C ASP A 332 -16.24 -7.15 -5.73
N ALA A 333 -17.06 -7.17 -4.66
CA ALA A 333 -18.33 -6.45 -4.62
C ALA A 333 -18.12 -4.93 -4.80
N ARG A 334 -17.17 -4.33 -4.06
CA ARG A 334 -16.81 -2.91 -4.18
C ARG A 334 -16.31 -2.57 -5.58
N ASN A 335 -15.43 -3.41 -6.13
CA ASN A 335 -14.78 -3.20 -7.42
C ASN A 335 -15.69 -3.55 -8.60
N ARG A 336 -16.72 -4.37 -8.38
CA ARG A 336 -17.54 -5.01 -9.41
C ARG A 336 -16.68 -5.85 -10.35
N SER A 337 -15.89 -6.74 -9.78
CA SER A 337 -14.96 -7.64 -10.44
C SER A 337 -14.92 -8.98 -9.70
N ASN A 338 -14.14 -9.93 -10.20
CA ASN A 338 -13.80 -11.18 -9.52
C ASN A 338 -12.28 -11.30 -9.29
N TYR A 339 -11.58 -10.16 -9.27
CA TYR A 339 -10.12 -10.13 -9.22
C TYR A 339 -9.58 -10.86 -7.97
N PHE A 340 -10.05 -10.48 -6.79
CA PHE A 340 -9.55 -11.05 -5.53
C PHE A 340 -9.97 -12.52 -5.37
N SER A 341 -11.20 -12.87 -5.74
CA SER A 341 -11.64 -14.28 -5.73
C SER A 341 -10.84 -15.16 -6.69
N SER A 342 -10.37 -14.61 -7.81
CA SER A 342 -9.53 -15.36 -8.76
C SER A 342 -8.07 -15.54 -8.31
N GLU A 343 -7.65 -14.87 -7.26
CA GLU A 343 -6.31 -15.00 -6.67
C GLU A 343 -6.24 -16.08 -5.55
N LEU A 344 -7.37 -16.57 -5.05
CA LEU A 344 -7.44 -17.62 -4.04
C LEU A 344 -7.06 -18.97 -4.62
#